data_23e9e986ef931dc4515eb43e4d7505be
#
_entry.id   23e9e986ef931dc4515eb43e4d7505be
#
_cell.length_a   1.000
_cell.length_b   1.000
_cell.length_c   1.000
_cell.angle_alpha   90.00
_cell.angle_beta   90.00
_cell.angle_gamma   90.00
#
_symmetry.space_group_name_H-M   'P 1'
#
loop_
_entity.id
_entity.type
_entity.pdbx_description
1 polymer ?
#
loop_
_entity_poly.entity_id
_entity_poly.type
_entity_poly.pdbx_seq_one_letter_code
_entity_poly.pdbx_strand_id
1 'polypeptide(L)' 'MNIIMMIEAKQVIELAKEGIQEADEAIQLCSMELDQPLPPAEADEIVADMMILVGHRNTCQQAMKAARAFIQKNKFILN' A
#
# COMPACT_ATOMS: atom_id res chain seq x y z
N MET A 1 0.88 -25.71 12.84
CA MET A 1 0.55 -24.38 12.29
C MET A 1 0.01 -23.49 13.38
N ASN A 2 0.50 -22.28 13.47
CA ASN A 2 0.09 -21.35 14.51
C ASN A 2 -1.10 -20.50 14.03
N ILE A 3 -2.23 -20.63 14.71
CA ILE A 3 -3.45 -19.86 14.42
C ILE A 3 -3.21 -18.36 14.56
N ILE A 4 -2.36 -17.98 15.53
CA ILE A 4 -2.00 -16.56 15.75
C ILE A 4 -1.35 -15.97 14.49
N MET A 5 -0.44 -16.73 13.87
CA MET A 5 0.21 -16.27 12.62
C MET A 5 -0.80 -16.11 11.47
N MET A 6 -1.83 -16.97 11.42
CA MET A 6 -2.89 -16.85 10.42
C MET A 6 -3.73 -15.60 10.66
N ILE A 7 -4.05 -15.28 11.91
CA ILE A 7 -4.77 -14.07 12.27
C ILE A 7 -3.94 -12.83 11.93
N GLU A 8 -2.64 -12.87 12.25
CA GLU A 8 -1.72 -11.77 11.93
C GLU A 8 -1.63 -11.53 10.42
N ALA A 9 -1.59 -12.62 9.62
CA ALA A 9 -1.55 -12.50 8.18
C ALA A 9 -2.82 -11.82 7.63
N LYS A 10 -3.99 -12.15 8.19
CA LYS A 10 -5.25 -11.49 7.82
C LYS A 10 -5.24 -10.01 8.19
N GLN A 11 -4.67 -9.68 9.35
CA GLN A 11 -4.53 -8.29 9.77
C GLN A 11 -3.61 -7.50 8.85
N VAL A 12 -2.51 -8.13 8.40
CA VAL A 12 -1.61 -7.51 7.43
C VAL A 12 -2.36 -7.16 6.14
N ILE A 13 -3.22 -8.04 5.66
CA ILE A 13 -4.02 -7.78 4.46
C ILE A 13 -4.91 -6.55 4.66
N GLU A 14 -5.61 -6.47 5.79
CA GLU A 14 -6.51 -5.34 6.05
C GLU A 14 -5.76 -4.02 6.18
N LEU A 15 -4.64 -4.02 6.90
CA LEU A 15 -3.79 -2.84 7.04
C LEU A 15 -3.18 -2.41 5.70
N ALA A 16 -2.77 -3.39 4.89
CA ALA A 16 -2.22 -3.11 3.57
C ALA A 16 -3.27 -2.52 2.62
N LYS A 17 -4.51 -3.00 2.67
CA LYS A 17 -5.62 -2.44 1.89
C LYS A 17 -5.85 -0.97 2.24
N GLU A 18 -5.87 -0.65 3.54
CA GLU A 18 -6.02 0.72 4.01
C GLU A 18 -4.86 1.60 3.53
N GLY A 19 -3.63 1.10 3.64
CA GLY A 19 -2.44 1.81 3.20
C GLY A 19 -2.45 2.08 1.69
N ILE A 20 -2.90 1.11 0.89
CA ILE A 20 -3.04 1.27 -0.56
C ILE A 20 -4.08 2.34 -0.89
N GLN A 21 -5.24 2.29 -0.24
CA GLN A 21 -6.31 3.25 -0.46
C GLN A 21 -5.86 4.68 -0.11
N GLU A 22 -5.23 4.85 1.04
CA GLU A 22 -4.73 6.15 1.48
C GLU A 22 -3.66 6.69 0.52
N ALA A 23 -2.75 5.83 0.08
CA ALA A 23 -1.71 6.22 -0.87
C ALA A 23 -2.32 6.63 -2.21
N ASP A 24 -3.30 5.87 -2.72
CA ASP A 24 -3.95 6.17 -3.99
C ASP A 24 -4.70 7.49 -3.94
N GLU A 25 -5.39 7.78 -2.83
CA GLU A 25 -6.09 9.05 -2.65
C GLU A 25 -5.10 10.22 -2.61
N ALA A 26 -3.99 10.06 -1.89
CA ALA A 26 -2.96 11.09 -1.80
C ALA A 26 -2.27 11.33 -3.15
N ILE A 27 -1.99 10.27 -3.90
CA ILE A 27 -1.42 10.37 -5.25
C ILE A 27 -2.37 11.13 -6.17
N GLN A 28 -3.66 10.86 -6.09
CA GLN A 28 -4.66 11.55 -6.88
C GLN A 28 -4.68 13.04 -6.57
N LEU A 29 -4.61 13.42 -5.29
CA LEU A 29 -4.56 14.83 -4.89
C LEU A 29 -3.30 15.52 -5.42
N CYS A 30 -2.15 14.85 -5.36
CA CYS A 30 -0.90 15.38 -5.92
C CYS A 30 -1.03 15.58 -7.43
N SER A 31 -1.64 14.62 -8.13
CA SER A 31 -1.86 14.74 -9.58
C SER A 31 -2.74 15.94 -9.92
N MET A 32 -3.77 16.18 -9.12
CA MET A 32 -4.66 17.33 -9.31
C MET A 32 -3.92 18.65 -9.09
N GLU A 33 -3.04 18.71 -8.09
CA GLU A 33 -2.21 19.91 -7.86
C GLU A 33 -1.26 20.17 -9.02
N LEU A 34 -0.68 19.11 -9.61
CA LEU A 34 0.24 19.24 -10.74
C LEU A 34 -0.46 19.71 -12.03
N ASP A 35 -1.79 19.56 -12.13
CA ASP A 35 -2.56 20.07 -13.27
C ASP A 35 -2.72 21.60 -13.23
N GLN A 36 -2.38 22.23 -12.12
CA GLN A 36 -2.45 23.67 -11.97
C GLN A 36 -1.09 24.32 -12.27
N PRO A 37 -1.07 25.61 -12.68
CA PRO A 37 0.20 26.30 -12.86
C PRO A 37 0.89 26.49 -11.52
N LEU A 38 2.08 25.88 -11.38
CA LEU A 38 2.88 25.90 -10.16
C LEU A 38 4.29 26.38 -10.46
N PRO A 39 4.95 27.06 -9.51
CA PRO A 39 6.38 27.29 -9.62
C PRO A 39 7.14 25.97 -9.72
N PRO A 40 8.23 25.90 -10.51
CA PRO A 40 8.96 24.64 -10.70
C PRO A 40 9.41 23.97 -9.41
N ALA A 41 9.82 24.74 -8.40
CA ALA A 41 10.26 24.18 -7.12
C ALA A 41 9.12 23.46 -6.39
N GLU A 42 7.89 24.04 -6.43
CA GLU A 42 6.72 23.41 -5.82
C GLU A 42 6.31 22.14 -6.57
N ALA A 43 6.35 22.18 -7.90
CA ALA A 43 6.05 21.03 -8.73
C ALA A 43 7.02 19.88 -8.43
N ASP A 44 8.31 20.18 -8.27
CA ASP A 44 9.32 19.17 -7.95
C ASP A 44 9.08 18.52 -6.57
N GLU A 45 8.66 19.32 -5.59
CA GLU A 45 8.31 18.79 -4.26
C GLU A 45 7.11 17.83 -4.33
N ILE A 46 6.08 18.19 -5.10
CA ILE A 46 4.90 17.34 -5.26
C ILE A 46 5.27 16.02 -5.95
N VAL A 47 6.12 16.08 -6.99
CA VAL A 47 6.59 14.89 -7.67
C VAL A 47 7.38 14.00 -6.71
N ALA A 48 8.24 14.57 -5.87
CA ALA A 48 8.99 13.81 -4.87
C ALA A 48 8.05 13.12 -3.88
N ASP A 49 7.01 13.82 -3.41
CA ASP A 49 6.00 13.24 -2.51
C ASP A 49 5.24 12.10 -3.19
N MET A 50 4.89 12.26 -4.48
CA MET A 50 4.23 11.19 -5.24
C MET A 50 5.09 9.95 -5.34
N MET A 51 6.41 10.11 -5.54
CA MET A 51 7.33 8.97 -5.60
C MET A 51 7.36 8.20 -4.28
N ILE A 52 7.35 8.92 -3.15
CA ILE A 52 7.30 8.29 -1.82
C ILE A 52 5.98 7.52 -1.65
N LEU A 53 4.86 8.12 -2.06
CA LEU A 53 3.54 7.50 -1.95
C LEU A 53 3.44 6.24 -2.83
N VAL A 54 3.97 6.28 -4.04
CA VAL A 54 4.01 5.11 -4.93
C VAL A 54 4.85 4.00 -4.30
N GLY A 55 5.99 4.34 -3.72
CA GLY A 55 6.83 3.37 -3.00
C GLY A 55 6.10 2.73 -1.84
N HIS A 56 5.40 3.53 -1.05
CA HIS A 56 4.58 3.03 0.07
C HIS A 56 3.47 2.10 -0.41
N ARG A 57 2.75 2.51 -1.47
CA ARG A 57 1.70 1.67 -2.07
C ARG A 57 2.27 0.33 -2.52
N ASN A 58 3.41 0.34 -3.19
CA ASN A 58 4.06 -0.89 -3.67
C ASN A 58 4.47 -1.80 -2.51
N THR A 59 4.98 -1.24 -1.42
CA THR A 59 5.32 -2.00 -0.21
C THR A 59 4.08 -2.66 0.37
N CYS A 60 2.96 -1.94 0.46
CA CYS A 60 1.70 -2.50 0.94
C CYS A 60 1.18 -3.61 0.03
N GLN A 61 1.30 -3.45 -1.29
CA GLN A 61 0.89 -4.48 -2.26
C GLN A 61 1.72 -5.75 -2.08
N GLN A 62 3.02 -5.62 -1.87
CA GLN A 62 3.91 -6.76 -1.64
C GLN A 62 3.58 -7.47 -0.32
N ALA A 63 3.34 -6.70 0.75
CA ALA A 63 2.97 -7.25 2.04
C ALA A 63 1.65 -8.03 1.94
N MET A 64 0.67 -7.48 1.25
CA MET A 64 -0.63 -8.14 1.03
C MET A 64 -0.47 -9.42 0.23
N LYS A 65 0.34 -9.39 -0.82
CA LYS A 65 0.62 -10.57 -1.65
C LYS A 65 1.29 -11.67 -0.83
N ALA A 66 2.29 -11.30 -0.01
CA ALA A 66 2.99 -12.26 0.85
C ALA A 66 2.04 -12.87 1.91
N ALA A 67 1.18 -12.03 2.52
CA ALA A 67 0.21 -12.50 3.51
C ALA A 67 -0.82 -13.45 2.88
N ARG A 68 -1.30 -13.14 1.68
CA ARG A 68 -2.22 -14.02 0.95
C ARG A 68 -1.57 -15.35 0.60
N ALA A 69 -0.31 -15.31 0.17
CA ALA A 69 0.45 -16.53 -0.14
C ALA A 69 0.64 -17.39 1.10
N PHE A 70 0.93 -16.77 2.25
CA PHE A 70 1.04 -17.48 3.53
C PHE A 70 -0.29 -18.16 3.90
N ILE A 71 -1.40 -17.45 3.80
CA ILE A 71 -2.73 -18.00 4.11
C ILE A 71 -3.05 -19.16 3.18
N GLN A 72 -2.81 -18.99 1.88
CA GLN A 72 -3.08 -20.03 0.89
C GLN A 72 -2.25 -21.30 1.14
N LYS A 73 -0.98 -21.11 1.46
CA LYS A 73 -0.06 -22.21 1.75
C LYS A 73 -0.48 -23.01 2.99
N ASN A 74 -1.00 -22.34 4.00
CA ASN A 74 -1.31 -22.95 5.30
C ASN A 74 -2.78 -23.30 5.50
N LYS A 75 -3.61 -22.96 4.56
CA LYS A 75 -5.06 -23.17 4.60
C LYS A 75 -5.44 -24.64 4.79
N PHE A 76 -4.72 -25.54 4.14
CA PHE A 76 -5.00 -26.98 4.24
C PHE A 76 -4.54 -27.58 5.57
N ILE A 77 -3.61 -26.96 6.25
CA ILE A 77 -3.12 -27.42 7.55
C ILE A 77 -4.16 -27.15 8.64
N LEU A 78 -4.93 -26.07 8.49
CA LEU A 78 -5.97 -25.67 9.45
C LEU A 78 -7.30 -26.37 9.24
N ASN A 79 -7.50 -26.96 8.07
CA ASN A 79 -8.69 -27.75 7.79
C ASN A 79 -8.47 -29.21 8.25
#